data_ee240109c774a050b0d18cd23cf2156f
#
_entry.id   ee240109c774a050b0d18cd23cf2156f
#
_cell.length_a   1.000
_cell.length_b   1.000
_cell.length_c   1.000
_cell.angle_alpha   90.00
_cell.angle_beta   90.00
_cell.angle_gamma   90.00
#
_symmetry.space_group_name_H-M   'P 1'
#
loop_
_entity.id
_entity.type
_entity.pdbx_description
1 polymer ?
#
loop_
_entity_poly.entity_id
_entity_poly.type
_entity_poly.pdbx_seq_one_letter_code
_entity_poly.pdbx_strand_id
1 'polypeptide(L)'
;MDFWAEWCGPCKQIGPDLEEISVEMEGKIKVVKVDVDSNPSTAAALGVRGIPALFLFKDGEVVSNKVGAAPKTALKTWIEDAI
;
A
#
# COMPACT_ATOMS: atom_id res chain seq x y z
N MET A 1 -0.19 -4.35 -0.09
CA MET A 1 1.27 -4.18 0.01
C MET A 1 1.61 -2.73 -0.25
N ASP A 2 2.28 -2.10 0.69
CA ASP A 2 2.62 -0.67 0.64
C ASP A 2 4.12 -0.52 0.43
N PHE A 3 4.53 -0.09 -0.76
CA PHE A 3 5.94 0.22 -1.07
C PHE A 3 6.23 1.64 -0.64
N TRP A 4 7.23 1.79 0.23
CA TRP A 4 7.58 3.05 0.86
C TRP A 4 9.09 3.20 1.02
N ALA A 5 9.53 4.38 1.44
CA ALA A 5 10.93 4.63 1.82
C ALA A 5 10.97 5.69 2.93
N GLU A 6 12.02 5.64 3.72
CA GLU A 6 12.22 6.57 4.85
C GLU A 6 12.30 8.03 4.38
N TRP A 7 12.85 8.27 3.20
CA TRP A 7 12.99 9.61 2.61
C TRP A 7 11.71 10.11 1.92
N CYS A 8 10.69 9.29 1.83
CA CYS A 8 9.45 9.63 1.12
C CYS A 8 8.43 10.26 2.07
N GLY A 9 8.25 11.57 1.99
CA GLY A 9 7.29 12.30 2.81
C GLY A 9 5.85 11.82 2.64
N PRO A 10 5.34 11.74 1.40
CA PRO A 10 3.97 11.23 1.16
C PRO A 10 3.75 9.81 1.68
N CYS A 11 4.76 8.95 1.63
CA CYS A 11 4.68 7.60 2.19
C CYS A 11 4.43 7.63 3.70
N LYS A 12 5.16 8.48 4.39
CA LYS A 12 5.02 8.66 5.84
C LYS A 12 3.68 9.28 6.22
N GLN A 13 3.13 10.07 5.33
CA GLN A 13 1.84 10.71 5.53
C GLN A 13 0.69 9.70 5.52
N ILE A 14 0.73 8.73 4.61
CA ILE A 14 -0.33 7.72 4.52
C ILE A 14 -0.11 6.51 5.43
N GLY A 15 1.10 6.32 5.95
CA GLY A 15 1.41 5.19 6.83
C GLY A 15 0.45 5.04 8.00
N PRO A 16 0.26 6.10 8.82
CA PRO A 16 -0.69 6.05 9.94
C PRO A 16 -2.13 5.76 9.50
N ASP A 17 -2.55 6.31 8.35
CA ASP A 17 -3.89 6.09 7.82
C ASP A 17 -4.09 4.61 7.42
N LEU A 18 -3.09 4.01 6.80
CA LEU A 18 -3.12 2.59 6.44
C LEU A 18 -3.16 1.70 7.68
N GLU A 19 -2.45 2.10 8.73
CA GLU A 19 -2.46 1.39 9.99
C GLU A 19 -3.85 1.43 10.64
N GLU A 20 -4.49 2.59 10.63
CA GLU A 20 -5.86 2.73 11.11
C GLU A 20 -6.84 1.88 10.30
N ILE A 21 -6.71 1.88 8.98
CA ILE A 21 -7.55 1.06 8.09
C ILE A 21 -7.35 -0.43 8.42
N SER A 22 -6.11 -0.84 8.66
CA SER A 22 -5.77 -2.21 9.05
C SER A 22 -6.52 -2.65 10.30
N VAL A 23 -6.63 -1.77 11.29
CA VAL A 23 -7.37 -2.03 12.53
C VAL A 23 -8.88 -2.06 12.27
N GLU A 24 -9.39 -1.08 11.52
CA GLU A 24 -10.81 -0.99 11.20
C GLU A 24 -11.32 -2.17 10.37
N MET A 25 -10.46 -2.73 9.53
CA MET A 25 -10.79 -3.85 8.65
C MET A 25 -10.11 -5.16 9.08
N GLU A 26 -9.80 -5.28 10.36
CA GLU A 26 -9.15 -6.47 10.90
C GLU A 26 -9.96 -7.72 10.57
N GLY A 27 -9.28 -8.77 10.13
CA GLY A 27 -9.91 -10.01 9.68
C GLY A 27 -10.33 -10.00 8.21
N LYS A 28 -10.36 -8.83 7.56
CA LYS A 28 -10.71 -8.69 6.14
C LYS A 28 -9.50 -8.42 5.27
N ILE A 29 -8.54 -7.65 5.78
CA ILE A 29 -7.30 -7.31 5.06
C ILE A 29 -6.12 -7.41 6.00
N LYS A 30 -4.94 -7.51 5.39
CA LYS A 30 -3.66 -7.43 6.08
C LYS A 30 -2.79 -6.43 5.34
N VAL A 31 -2.28 -5.42 6.05
CA VAL A 31 -1.38 -4.44 5.47
C VAL A 31 0.06 -4.90 5.69
N VAL A 32 0.82 -4.97 4.60
CA VAL A 32 2.24 -5.32 4.62
C VAL A 32 3.02 -4.16 4.02
N LYS A 33 4.06 -3.73 4.70
CA LYS A 33 4.92 -2.63 4.25
C LYS A 33 6.24 -3.19 3.71
N VAL A 34 6.69 -2.64 2.58
CA VAL A 34 7.93 -3.03 1.92
C VAL A 34 8.78 -1.79 1.67
N ASP A 35 9.92 -1.72 2.34
CA ASP A 35 10.90 -0.66 2.13
C ASP A 35 11.63 -0.93 0.82
N VAL A 36 11.50 -0.01 -0.15
CA VAL A 36 12.08 -0.19 -1.49
C VAL A 36 13.62 -0.16 -1.48
N ASP A 37 14.21 0.53 -0.53
CA ASP A 37 15.68 0.60 -0.41
C ASP A 37 16.26 -0.72 0.09
N SER A 38 15.54 -1.39 0.98
CA SER A 38 15.94 -2.70 1.52
C SER A 38 15.50 -3.87 0.65
N ASN A 39 14.51 -3.66 -0.22
CA ASN A 39 13.90 -4.72 -1.04
C ASN A 39 13.76 -4.28 -2.51
N PRO A 40 14.86 -3.89 -3.17
CA PRO A 40 14.79 -3.40 -4.54
C PRO A 40 14.29 -4.44 -5.55
N SER A 41 14.58 -5.71 -5.32
CA SER A 41 14.12 -6.78 -6.22
C SER A 41 12.62 -6.95 -6.21
N THR A 42 12.00 -6.83 -5.03
CA THR A 42 10.54 -6.94 -4.89
C THR A 42 9.86 -5.80 -5.62
N ALA A 43 10.35 -4.58 -5.43
CA ALA A 43 9.83 -3.40 -6.10
C ALA A 43 9.95 -3.53 -7.63
N ALA A 44 11.11 -3.96 -8.11
CA ALA A 44 11.35 -4.16 -9.54
C ALA A 44 10.44 -5.23 -10.14
N ALA A 45 10.21 -6.32 -9.42
CA ALA A 45 9.34 -7.41 -9.86
C ALA A 45 7.89 -6.95 -10.10
N LEU A 46 7.42 -5.98 -9.32
CA LEU A 46 6.08 -5.43 -9.47
C LEU A 46 6.03 -4.16 -10.33
N GLY A 47 7.16 -3.76 -10.90
CA GLY A 47 7.22 -2.60 -11.77
C GLY A 47 7.04 -1.27 -11.06
N VAL A 48 7.42 -1.19 -9.80
CA VAL A 48 7.29 0.04 -9.00
C VAL A 48 8.26 1.10 -9.53
N ARG A 49 7.71 2.23 -9.96
CA ARG A 49 8.48 3.37 -10.48
C ARG A 49 8.37 4.63 -9.63
N GLY A 50 7.37 4.69 -8.78
CA GLY A 50 7.14 5.82 -7.88
C GLY A 50 6.53 5.33 -6.59
N ILE A 51 6.75 6.07 -5.51
CA ILE A 51 6.23 5.72 -4.19
C ILE A 51 5.51 6.93 -3.58
N PRO A 52 4.49 6.71 -2.74
CA PRO A 52 4.00 5.39 -2.31
C PRO A 52 3.33 4.63 -3.45
N ALA A 53 3.54 3.34 -3.49
CA ALA A 53 2.87 2.45 -4.44
C ALA A 53 2.13 1.37 -3.65
N LEU A 54 0.83 1.29 -3.86
CA LEU A 54 -0.04 0.38 -3.13
C LEU A 54 -0.55 -0.69 -4.08
N PHE A 55 -0.45 -1.94 -3.66
CA PHE A 55 -0.93 -3.09 -4.41
C PHE A 55 -1.91 -3.88 -3.56
N LEU A 56 -3.07 -4.18 -4.11
CA LEU A 56 -4.03 -5.07 -3.49
C LEU A 56 -3.89 -6.46 -4.09
N PHE A 57 -3.69 -7.44 -3.20
CA PHE A 57 -3.58 -8.84 -3.57
C PHE A 57 -4.81 -9.58 -3.09
N LYS A 58 -5.30 -10.50 -3.91
CA LYS A 58 -6.35 -11.43 -3.56
C LYS A 58 -5.98 -12.80 -4.13
N ASP A 59 -5.92 -13.80 -3.26
CA ASP A 59 -5.56 -15.17 -3.65
C ASP A 59 -4.22 -15.25 -4.40
N GLY A 60 -3.25 -14.44 -3.96
CA GLY A 60 -1.91 -14.41 -4.53
C GLY A 60 -1.77 -13.59 -5.81
N GLU A 61 -2.82 -12.92 -6.25
CA GLU A 61 -2.83 -12.11 -7.47
C GLU A 61 -3.07 -10.63 -7.17
N VAL A 62 -2.43 -9.76 -7.94
CA VAL A 62 -2.68 -8.32 -7.88
C VAL A 62 -4.02 -8.04 -8.54
N VAL A 63 -4.97 -7.50 -7.78
CA VAL A 63 -6.30 -7.15 -8.29
C VAL A 63 -6.45 -5.64 -8.53
N SER A 64 -5.62 -4.83 -7.90
CA SER A 64 -5.64 -3.37 -8.10
C SER A 64 -4.34 -2.76 -7.61
N ASN A 65 -4.00 -1.58 -8.14
CA ASN A 65 -2.87 -0.82 -7.64
C ASN A 65 -3.19 0.67 -7.66
N LYS A 66 -2.43 1.43 -6.87
CA LYS A 66 -2.60 2.87 -6.75
C LYS A 66 -1.25 3.49 -6.45
N VAL A 67 -0.87 4.54 -7.18
CA VAL A 67 0.38 5.26 -6.98
C VAL A 67 0.07 6.65 -6.43
N GLY A 68 0.85 7.09 -5.46
CA GLY A 68 0.70 8.39 -4.84
C GLY A 68 -0.14 8.36 -3.57
N ALA A 69 -0.06 9.45 -2.79
CA ALA A 69 -0.82 9.59 -1.56
C ALA A 69 -2.27 9.96 -1.86
N ALA A 70 -3.16 9.57 -0.95
CA ALA A 70 -4.58 9.92 -1.02
C ALA A 70 -5.12 10.04 0.40
N PRO A 71 -6.24 10.76 0.61
CA PRO A 71 -6.88 10.83 1.92
C PRO A 71 -7.30 9.44 2.41
N LYS A 72 -7.33 9.27 3.73
CA LYS A 72 -7.72 8.00 4.36
C LYS A 72 -9.04 7.45 3.81
N THR A 73 -10.04 8.32 3.66
CA THR A 73 -11.36 7.92 3.14
C THR A 73 -11.28 7.35 1.74
N ALA A 74 -10.47 7.97 0.87
CA ALA A 74 -10.26 7.49 -0.49
C ALA A 74 -9.54 6.15 -0.52
N LEU A 75 -8.54 5.97 0.34
CA LEU A 75 -7.80 4.72 0.46
C LEU A 75 -8.72 3.58 0.93
N LYS A 76 -9.53 3.86 1.94
CA LYS A 76 -10.45 2.87 2.49
C LYS A 76 -11.51 2.45 1.45
N THR A 77 -12.08 3.42 0.73
CA THR A 77 -13.05 3.15 -0.34
C THR A 77 -12.42 2.29 -1.44
N TRP A 78 -11.21 2.63 -1.85
CA TRP A 78 -10.49 1.86 -2.87
C TRP A 78 -10.28 0.40 -2.45
N ILE A 79 -9.91 0.18 -1.19
CA ILE A 79 -9.74 -1.17 -0.65
C ILE A 79 -11.08 -1.91 -0.61
N GLU A 80 -12.11 -1.26 -0.09
CA GLU A 80 -13.45 -1.86 0.04
C GLU A 80 -14.03 -2.25 -1.32
N ASP A 81 -13.79 -1.46 -2.36
CA ASP A 81 -14.27 -1.74 -3.71
C ASP A 81 -13.59 -2.98 -4.34
N ALA A 82 -12.42 -3.34 -3.85
CA ALA A 82 -11.62 -4.44 -4.42
C ALA A 82 -11.81 -5.79 -3.70
N ILE A 83 -12.44 -5.78 -2.53
CA ILE A 83 -12.60 -7.01 -1.72
C ILE A 83 -14.03 -7.52 -1.68
#